data_e37e126ae384ff933de7ae23f7418e65
#
_entry.id   e37e126ae384ff933de7ae23f7418e65
#
_cell.length_a   1.000
_cell.length_b   1.000
_cell.length_c   1.000
_cell.angle_alpha   90.00
_cell.angle_beta   90.00
_cell.angle_gamma   90.00
#
_symmetry.space_group_name_H-M   'P 1'
#
loop_
_entity.id
_entity.type
_entity.pdbx_description
1 polymer ?
#
loop_
_entity_poly.entity_id
_entity_poly.type
_entity_poly.pdbx_seq_one_letter_code
_entity_poly.pdbx_strand_id
1 'polypeptide(L)'
;ELLTNHEFHPDFQEKAVLLTKLSKMFDAWDKFNFSAAFEILRSISSEELRVFNLKGKFEKDYMPALAKLKEKNLSFEKILDLIENAGRRAKEGKYDDAVARLYRSLEMIGQIEFEKEFNCSTSDVKIENIPLELTEEIKQKYFDFKDGKIKLPLYAAFDLLNKKENPAGTKFYNNFEKIKKVL
;
A
#
# COMPACT_ATOMS: atom_id res chain seq x y z
N GLU A 1 14.52 -24.26 -12.55
CA GLU A 1 15.08 -25.65 -12.62
C GLU A 1 15.23 -26.19 -14.06
N LEU A 2 14.41 -25.75 -15.02
CA LEU A 2 14.49 -26.23 -16.43
C LEU A 2 15.68 -25.65 -17.25
N LEU A 3 16.36 -24.61 -16.77
CA LEU A 3 17.44 -23.94 -17.49
C LEU A 3 18.86 -24.33 -17.03
N THR A 4 18.98 -25.22 -16.03
CA THR A 4 20.28 -25.55 -15.44
C THR A 4 21.02 -26.70 -16.08
N ASN A 5 20.41 -27.42 -17.02
CA ASN A 5 20.99 -28.68 -17.58
C ASN A 5 21.39 -28.64 -19.08
N HIS A 6 21.39 -27.45 -19.71
CA HIS A 6 21.88 -27.31 -21.06
C HIS A 6 23.12 -26.42 -21.10
N GLU A 7 24.12 -26.78 -21.94
CA GLU A 7 25.33 -26.00 -22.23
C GLU A 7 24.98 -24.70 -22.98
N PHE A 8 24.23 -23.78 -22.31
CA PHE A 8 24.04 -22.44 -22.85
C PHE A 8 25.32 -21.63 -22.72
N HIS A 9 25.55 -20.73 -23.67
CA HIS A 9 26.64 -19.78 -23.61
C HIS A 9 26.64 -19.06 -22.24
N PRO A 10 27.80 -18.91 -21.56
CA PRO A 10 27.87 -18.30 -20.21
C PRO A 10 27.12 -16.99 -20.08
N ASP A 11 27.22 -16.14 -21.09
CA ASP A 11 26.51 -14.85 -21.15
C ASP A 11 24.96 -14.98 -21.09
N PHE A 12 24.41 -16.06 -21.68
CA PHE A 12 22.98 -16.37 -21.60
C PHE A 12 22.59 -16.86 -20.19
N GLN A 13 23.46 -17.66 -19.56
CA GLN A 13 23.20 -18.16 -18.20
C GLN A 13 23.16 -17.00 -17.19
N GLU A 14 24.11 -16.07 -17.24
CA GLU A 14 24.13 -14.88 -16.38
C GLU A 14 22.87 -14.04 -16.56
N LYS A 15 22.46 -13.79 -17.79
CA LYS A 15 21.22 -13.07 -18.10
C LYS A 15 19.98 -13.78 -17.57
N ALA A 16 19.89 -15.10 -17.72
CA ALA A 16 18.77 -15.89 -17.23
C ALA A 16 18.68 -15.89 -15.70
N VAL A 17 19.81 -15.99 -15.01
CA VAL A 17 19.89 -15.90 -13.55
C VAL A 17 19.42 -14.53 -13.06
N LEU A 18 19.92 -13.44 -13.65
CA LEU A 18 19.50 -12.09 -13.29
C LEU A 18 18.00 -11.88 -13.53
N LEU A 19 17.46 -12.29 -14.71
CA LEU A 19 16.03 -12.20 -14.98
C LEU A 19 15.19 -12.97 -13.97
N THR A 20 15.66 -14.14 -13.52
CA THR A 20 14.99 -14.92 -12.49
C THR A 20 14.96 -14.18 -11.15
N LYS A 21 16.07 -13.56 -10.73
CA LYS A 21 16.12 -12.74 -9.51
C LYS A 21 15.17 -11.54 -9.60
N LEU A 22 15.21 -10.83 -10.73
CA LEU A 22 14.34 -9.67 -10.97
C LEU A 22 12.86 -10.06 -10.97
N SER A 23 12.50 -11.16 -11.63
CA SER A 23 11.14 -11.68 -11.64
C SER A 23 10.64 -12.01 -10.23
N LYS A 24 11.45 -12.68 -9.41
CA LYS A 24 11.11 -12.97 -8.01
C LYS A 24 10.97 -11.69 -7.18
N MET A 25 11.82 -10.69 -7.40
CA MET A 25 11.76 -9.40 -6.72
C MET A 25 10.46 -8.66 -7.07
N PHE A 26 10.10 -8.57 -8.35
CA PHE A 26 8.86 -7.93 -8.77
C PHE A 26 7.61 -8.70 -8.35
N ASP A 27 7.64 -10.04 -8.35
CA ASP A 27 6.55 -10.87 -7.82
C ASP A 27 6.32 -10.62 -6.31
N ALA A 28 7.40 -10.55 -5.54
CA ALA A 28 7.30 -10.21 -4.11
C ALA A 28 6.75 -8.79 -3.90
N TRP A 29 7.20 -7.82 -4.72
CA TRP A 29 6.69 -6.46 -4.67
C TRP A 29 5.20 -6.40 -5.01
N ASP A 30 4.78 -7.05 -6.09
CA ASP A 30 3.38 -7.07 -6.55
C ASP A 30 2.42 -7.73 -5.53
N LYS A 31 2.97 -8.60 -4.68
CA LYS A 31 2.29 -9.21 -3.53
C LYS A 31 2.42 -8.39 -2.23
N PHE A 32 2.93 -7.16 -2.29
CA PHE A 32 3.18 -6.28 -1.14
C PHE A 32 4.13 -6.85 -0.08
N ASN A 33 4.93 -7.85 -0.43
CA ASN A 33 6.01 -8.36 0.41
C ASN A 33 7.28 -7.52 0.18
N PHE A 34 7.23 -6.25 0.61
CA PHE A 34 8.29 -5.27 0.37
C PHE A 34 9.62 -5.67 1.01
N SER A 35 9.57 -6.35 2.15
CA SER A 35 10.79 -6.84 2.81
C SER A 35 11.50 -7.89 1.97
N ALA A 36 10.77 -8.89 1.47
CA ALA A 36 11.35 -9.90 0.58
C ALA A 36 11.85 -9.28 -0.73
N ALA A 37 11.06 -8.38 -1.35
CA ALA A 37 11.47 -7.69 -2.57
C ALA A 37 12.78 -6.89 -2.35
N PHE A 38 12.88 -6.17 -1.24
CA PHE A 38 14.07 -5.41 -0.89
C PHE A 38 15.31 -6.30 -0.68
N GLU A 39 15.17 -7.41 0.05
CA GLU A 39 16.29 -8.33 0.28
C GLU A 39 16.76 -9.03 -1.01
N ILE A 40 15.82 -9.41 -1.90
CA ILE A 40 16.18 -9.94 -3.21
C ILE A 40 16.95 -8.88 -4.01
N LEU A 41 16.47 -7.63 -4.05
CA LEU A 41 17.13 -6.55 -4.76
C LEU A 41 18.54 -6.30 -4.22
N ARG A 42 18.73 -6.27 -2.89
CA ARG A 42 20.04 -6.14 -2.25
C ARG A 42 21.01 -7.25 -2.60
N SER A 43 20.51 -8.45 -2.90
CA SER A 43 21.34 -9.60 -3.26
C SER A 43 21.88 -9.54 -4.70
N ILE A 44 21.38 -8.60 -5.52
CA ILE A 44 21.83 -8.41 -6.91
C ILE A 44 23.02 -7.45 -6.89
N SER A 45 24.14 -7.88 -7.42
CA SER A 45 25.33 -7.03 -7.49
C SER A 45 25.22 -5.93 -8.54
N SER A 46 26.02 -4.88 -8.38
CA SER A 46 26.10 -3.81 -9.39
C SER A 46 26.60 -4.31 -10.74
N GLU A 47 27.45 -5.33 -10.74
CA GLU A 47 27.95 -5.98 -11.96
C GLU A 47 26.84 -6.71 -12.70
N GLU A 48 26.03 -7.50 -11.98
CA GLU A 48 24.86 -8.18 -12.57
C GLU A 48 23.90 -7.15 -13.21
N LEU A 49 23.60 -6.03 -12.54
CA LEU A 49 22.71 -4.99 -13.07
C LEU A 49 23.25 -4.28 -14.32
N ARG A 50 24.57 -4.25 -14.52
CA ARG A 50 25.19 -3.68 -15.73
C ARG A 50 24.90 -4.51 -16.99
N VAL A 51 24.66 -5.80 -16.86
CA VAL A 51 24.38 -6.70 -17.99
C VAL A 51 23.22 -6.18 -18.85
N PHE A 52 22.20 -5.57 -18.25
CA PHE A 52 21.07 -4.93 -18.94
C PHE A 52 21.05 -3.40 -18.81
N ASN A 53 22.16 -2.79 -18.42
CA ASN A 53 22.24 -1.34 -18.16
C ASN A 53 21.20 -0.84 -17.15
N LEU A 54 20.86 -1.66 -16.15
CA LEU A 54 19.82 -1.37 -15.15
C LEU A 54 20.34 -0.70 -13.87
N LYS A 55 21.67 -0.70 -13.65
CA LYS A 55 22.28 -0.23 -12.41
C LYS A 55 21.73 1.12 -11.95
N GLY A 56 21.79 2.14 -12.81
CA GLY A 56 21.39 3.51 -12.44
C GLY A 56 19.92 3.60 -12.02
N LYS A 57 19.03 2.90 -12.72
CA LYS A 57 17.59 2.86 -12.40
C LYS A 57 17.31 2.14 -11.09
N PHE A 58 17.96 1.01 -10.87
CA PHE A 58 17.76 0.23 -9.63
C PHE A 58 18.30 0.95 -8.40
N GLU A 59 19.48 1.56 -8.48
CA GLU A 59 20.07 2.30 -7.36
C GLU A 59 19.33 3.60 -7.04
N LYS A 60 18.85 4.32 -8.06
CA LYS A 60 18.21 5.63 -7.87
C LYS A 60 16.71 5.56 -7.59
N ASP A 61 16.01 4.60 -8.21
CA ASP A 61 14.56 4.54 -8.16
C ASP A 61 14.06 3.39 -7.28
N TYR A 62 14.40 2.13 -7.60
CA TYR A 62 13.79 0.97 -6.96
C TYR A 62 14.30 0.69 -5.54
N MET A 63 15.59 0.84 -5.28
CA MET A 63 16.14 0.61 -3.95
C MET A 63 15.58 1.60 -2.91
N PRO A 64 15.58 2.93 -3.15
CA PRO A 64 14.98 3.89 -2.24
C PRO A 64 13.46 3.71 -2.09
N ALA A 65 12.74 3.37 -3.16
CA ALA A 65 11.31 3.12 -3.10
C ALA A 65 10.97 1.93 -2.20
N LEU A 66 11.63 0.78 -2.40
CA LEU A 66 11.43 -0.40 -1.57
C LEU A 66 11.85 -0.18 -0.12
N ALA A 67 12.92 0.58 0.11
CA ALA A 67 13.34 0.94 1.46
C ALA A 67 12.22 1.69 2.21
N LYS A 68 11.62 2.70 1.58
CA LYS A 68 10.48 3.45 2.15
C LYS A 68 9.24 2.59 2.34
N LEU A 69 8.90 1.74 1.35
CA LEU A 69 7.72 0.88 1.41
C LEU A 69 7.80 -0.15 2.54
N LYS A 70 8.97 -0.63 2.91
CA LYS A 70 9.12 -1.60 4.01
C LYS A 70 9.08 -0.97 5.41
N GLU A 71 9.40 0.34 5.55
CA GLU A 71 9.59 0.97 6.87
C GLU A 71 8.29 1.24 7.61
N LYS A 72 7.27 1.73 6.94
CA LYS A 72 6.02 2.20 7.58
C LYS A 72 4.82 1.34 7.17
N ASN A 73 3.95 1.01 8.13
CA ASN A 73 2.71 0.31 7.83
C ASN A 73 1.72 1.17 7.03
N LEU A 74 1.65 2.46 7.31
CA LEU A 74 0.83 3.46 6.62
C LEU A 74 1.73 4.54 6.04
N SER A 75 1.68 4.74 4.72
CA SER A 75 2.42 5.81 4.04
C SER A 75 1.79 6.16 2.70
N PHE A 76 2.02 7.38 2.22
CA PHE A 76 1.56 7.80 0.90
C PHE A 76 2.22 7.03 -0.23
N GLU A 77 3.46 6.58 -0.05
CA GLU A 77 4.15 5.73 -1.02
C GLU A 77 3.42 4.40 -1.22
N LYS A 78 2.89 3.80 -0.13
CA LYS A 78 2.07 2.58 -0.23
C LYS A 78 0.73 2.83 -0.91
N ILE A 79 0.12 3.98 -0.70
CA ILE A 79 -1.13 4.35 -1.39
C ILE A 79 -0.88 4.44 -2.89
N LEU A 80 0.19 5.11 -3.31
CA LEU A 80 0.56 5.21 -4.73
C LEU A 80 0.84 3.83 -5.33
N ASP A 81 1.58 2.98 -4.63
CA ASP A 81 1.87 1.62 -5.07
C ASP A 81 0.60 0.77 -5.21
N LEU A 82 -0.36 0.88 -4.28
CA LEU A 82 -1.67 0.23 -4.37
C LEU A 82 -2.47 0.69 -5.60
N ILE A 83 -2.50 1.99 -5.89
CA ILE A 83 -3.20 2.56 -7.04
C ILE A 83 -2.58 2.07 -8.36
N GLU A 84 -1.26 2.13 -8.47
CA GLU A 84 -0.54 1.62 -9.65
C GLU A 84 -0.74 0.12 -9.85
N ASN A 85 -0.72 -0.63 -8.75
CA ASN A 85 -0.98 -2.06 -8.77
C ASN A 85 -2.43 -2.36 -9.17
N ALA A 86 -3.42 -1.61 -8.68
CA ALA A 86 -4.81 -1.72 -9.11
C ALA A 86 -4.95 -1.50 -10.64
N GLY A 87 -4.25 -0.50 -11.18
CA GLY A 87 -4.19 -0.25 -12.61
C GLY A 87 -3.63 -1.43 -13.41
N ARG A 88 -2.58 -2.10 -12.91
CA ARG A 88 -2.04 -3.33 -13.51
C ARG A 88 -3.05 -4.46 -13.49
N ARG A 89 -3.73 -4.70 -12.35
CA ARG A 89 -4.77 -5.74 -12.21
C ARG A 89 -5.95 -5.51 -13.15
N ALA A 90 -6.41 -4.27 -13.29
CA ALA A 90 -7.48 -3.93 -14.23
C ALA A 90 -7.08 -4.24 -15.69
N LYS A 91 -5.84 -3.94 -16.10
CA LYS A 91 -5.32 -4.27 -17.44
C LYS A 91 -5.22 -5.80 -17.69
N GLU A 92 -5.04 -6.58 -16.62
CA GLU A 92 -5.06 -8.04 -16.66
C GLU A 92 -6.48 -8.64 -16.63
N GLY A 93 -7.55 -7.80 -16.58
CA GLY A 93 -8.93 -8.24 -16.46
C GLY A 93 -9.33 -8.69 -15.04
N LYS A 94 -8.48 -8.49 -14.04
CA LYS A 94 -8.70 -8.86 -12.63
C LYS A 94 -9.37 -7.71 -11.87
N TYR A 95 -10.61 -7.40 -12.24
CA TYR A 95 -11.31 -6.21 -11.76
C TYR A 95 -11.61 -6.26 -10.26
N ASP A 96 -11.99 -7.40 -9.71
CA ASP A 96 -12.28 -7.55 -8.27
C ASP A 96 -11.02 -7.25 -7.43
N ASP A 97 -9.87 -7.75 -7.86
CA ASP A 97 -8.58 -7.48 -7.23
C ASP A 97 -8.19 -6.00 -7.35
N ALA A 98 -8.43 -5.37 -8.50
CA ALA A 98 -8.21 -3.95 -8.70
C ALA A 98 -9.07 -3.10 -7.77
N VAL A 99 -10.37 -3.41 -7.64
CA VAL A 99 -11.31 -2.71 -6.75
C VAL A 99 -10.89 -2.87 -5.28
N ALA A 100 -10.51 -4.08 -4.86
CA ALA A 100 -10.04 -4.32 -3.49
C ALA A 100 -8.80 -3.47 -3.14
N ARG A 101 -7.87 -3.28 -4.09
CA ARG A 101 -6.69 -2.42 -3.91
C ARG A 101 -7.05 -0.94 -3.83
N LEU A 102 -7.99 -0.48 -4.66
CA LEU A 102 -8.50 0.89 -4.59
C LEU A 102 -9.23 1.16 -3.27
N TYR A 103 -10.03 0.20 -2.81
CA TYR A 103 -10.68 0.28 -1.51
C TYR A 103 -9.64 0.40 -0.38
N ARG A 104 -8.61 -0.45 -0.41
CA ARG A 104 -7.51 -0.38 0.57
C ARG A 104 -6.76 0.95 0.52
N SER A 105 -6.59 1.53 -0.67
CA SER A 105 -6.00 2.87 -0.82
C SER A 105 -6.82 3.95 -0.11
N LEU A 106 -8.16 3.91 -0.27
CA LEU A 106 -9.06 4.82 0.42
C LEU A 106 -9.00 4.65 1.95
N GLU A 107 -9.00 3.39 2.43
CA GLU A 107 -8.84 3.13 3.87
C GLU A 107 -7.54 3.72 4.41
N MET A 108 -6.42 3.54 3.70
CA MET A 108 -5.13 4.08 4.13
C MET A 108 -5.12 5.61 4.13
N ILE A 109 -5.75 6.26 3.15
CA ILE A 109 -5.90 7.73 3.14
C ILE A 109 -6.67 8.17 4.39
N GLY A 110 -7.81 7.53 4.66
CA GLY A 110 -8.62 7.83 5.84
C GLY A 110 -7.87 7.63 7.15
N GLN A 111 -7.11 6.51 7.26
CA GLN A 111 -6.30 6.21 8.44
C GLN A 111 -5.19 7.25 8.66
N ILE A 112 -4.45 7.61 7.61
CA ILE A 112 -3.36 8.61 7.70
C ILE A 112 -3.90 9.99 8.06
N GLU A 113 -4.95 10.45 7.39
CA GLU A 113 -5.52 11.76 7.66
C GLU A 113 -6.21 11.82 9.05
N PHE A 114 -6.85 10.71 9.46
CA PHE A 114 -7.43 10.61 10.79
C PHE A 114 -6.36 10.68 11.90
N GLU A 115 -5.26 9.94 11.73
CA GLU A 115 -4.15 9.96 12.68
C GLU A 115 -3.53 11.35 12.82
N LYS A 116 -3.40 12.09 11.71
CA LYS A 116 -2.91 13.48 11.71
C LYS A 116 -3.87 14.43 12.45
N GLU A 117 -5.17 14.30 12.20
CA GLU A 117 -6.19 15.21 12.73
C GLU A 117 -6.49 14.95 14.20
N PHE A 118 -6.58 13.67 14.60
CA PHE A 118 -7.04 13.26 15.92
C PHE A 118 -5.94 12.64 16.80
N ASN A 119 -4.70 12.57 16.30
CA ASN A 119 -3.55 11.99 17.01
C ASN A 119 -3.84 10.60 17.63
N CYS A 120 -4.65 9.79 16.96
CA CYS A 120 -4.94 8.41 17.32
C CYS A 120 -5.35 7.58 16.10
N SER A 121 -5.21 6.25 16.21
CA SER A 121 -5.57 5.33 15.12
C SER A 121 -7.09 5.14 15.02
N THR A 122 -7.60 4.92 13.81
CA THR A 122 -9.00 4.51 13.59
C THR A 122 -9.35 3.15 14.21
N SER A 123 -8.36 2.32 14.50
CA SER A 123 -8.53 1.01 15.16
C SER A 123 -8.47 1.07 16.69
N ASP A 124 -8.10 2.21 17.27
CA ASP A 124 -8.02 2.45 18.72
C ASP A 124 -8.20 3.96 18.98
N VAL A 125 -9.44 4.43 18.77
CA VAL A 125 -9.79 5.85 18.88
C VAL A 125 -9.75 6.28 20.34
N LYS A 126 -9.01 7.34 20.61
CA LYS A 126 -8.95 7.97 21.92
C LYS A 126 -10.06 9.03 22.03
N ILE A 127 -11.01 8.77 22.89
CA ILE A 127 -12.22 9.58 22.97
C ILE A 127 -11.94 11.04 23.38
N GLU A 128 -10.88 11.26 24.16
CA GLU A 128 -10.38 12.57 24.54
C GLU A 128 -9.90 13.41 23.36
N ASN A 129 -9.61 12.79 22.22
CA ASN A 129 -9.16 13.47 21.01
C ASN A 129 -10.32 13.79 20.04
N ILE A 130 -11.54 13.33 20.37
CA ILE A 130 -12.73 13.53 19.55
C ILE A 130 -13.51 14.78 20.08
N PRO A 131 -14.13 15.59 19.22
CA PRO A 131 -15.01 16.67 19.64
C PRO A 131 -16.08 16.19 20.62
N LEU A 132 -16.29 16.96 21.70
CA LEU A 132 -17.12 16.55 22.83
C LEU A 132 -18.57 16.21 22.42
N GLU A 133 -19.10 16.95 21.46
CA GLU A 133 -20.45 16.78 20.91
C GLU A 133 -20.65 15.45 20.15
N LEU A 134 -19.58 14.81 19.73
CA LEU A 134 -19.62 13.53 18.96
C LEU A 134 -19.25 12.33 19.81
N THR A 135 -18.75 12.55 21.03
CA THR A 135 -18.19 11.51 21.90
C THR A 135 -19.16 10.38 22.20
N GLU A 136 -20.40 10.73 22.61
CA GLU A 136 -21.42 9.75 23.01
C GLU A 136 -21.91 8.94 21.81
N GLU A 137 -22.14 9.58 20.66
CA GLU A 137 -22.56 8.90 19.43
C GLU A 137 -21.50 7.87 18.99
N ILE A 138 -20.23 8.26 19.04
CA ILE A 138 -19.10 7.41 18.64
C ILE A 138 -18.95 6.21 19.56
N LYS A 139 -19.03 6.42 20.90
CA LYS A 139 -18.99 5.34 21.87
C LYS A 139 -20.12 4.34 21.65
N GLN A 140 -21.35 4.81 21.53
CA GLN A 140 -22.51 3.94 21.32
C GLN A 140 -22.43 3.11 20.04
N LYS A 141 -21.95 3.69 18.96
CA LYS A 141 -21.94 3.06 17.64
C LYS A 141 -20.74 2.14 17.40
N TYR A 142 -19.56 2.50 17.92
CA TYR A 142 -18.30 1.93 17.46
C TYR A 142 -17.43 1.31 18.57
N PHE A 143 -17.98 1.22 19.80
CA PHE A 143 -17.27 0.54 20.87
C PHE A 143 -17.32 -0.98 20.66
N ASP A 144 -16.14 -1.59 20.61
CA ASP A 144 -15.98 -3.04 20.50
C ASP A 144 -15.81 -3.63 21.92
N PHE A 145 -16.84 -4.31 22.40
CA PHE A 145 -16.86 -4.93 23.75
C PHE A 145 -15.85 -6.08 23.90
N LYS A 146 -15.33 -6.64 22.80
CA LYS A 146 -14.38 -7.77 22.86
C LYS A 146 -12.99 -7.35 23.31
N ASP A 147 -12.54 -6.19 22.86
CA ASP A 147 -11.21 -5.68 23.19
C ASP A 147 -11.20 -4.31 23.90
N GLY A 148 -12.39 -3.77 24.18
CA GLY A 148 -12.56 -2.52 24.91
C GLY A 148 -12.15 -1.27 24.11
N LYS A 149 -12.12 -1.36 22.78
CA LYS A 149 -11.64 -0.30 21.89
C LYS A 149 -12.76 0.30 21.06
N ILE A 150 -12.57 1.55 20.64
CA ILE A 150 -13.42 2.18 19.64
C ILE A 150 -12.74 2.04 18.28
N LYS A 151 -13.44 1.40 17.34
CA LYS A 151 -12.94 1.13 15.97
C LYS A 151 -13.84 1.80 14.95
N LEU A 152 -13.30 2.71 14.19
CA LEU A 152 -14.04 3.42 13.16
C LEU A 152 -13.90 2.75 11.79
N PRO A 153 -15.01 2.35 11.15
CA PRO A 153 -14.99 1.95 9.76
C PRO A 153 -14.69 3.14 8.84
N LEU A 154 -14.33 2.85 7.59
CA LEU A 154 -13.95 3.82 6.57
C LEU A 154 -14.85 5.05 6.52
N TYR A 155 -16.16 4.83 6.39
CA TYR A 155 -17.12 5.93 6.29
C TYR A 155 -17.12 6.83 7.53
N ALA A 156 -17.12 6.24 8.73
CA ALA A 156 -17.15 6.99 9.97
C ALA A 156 -15.88 7.84 10.18
N ALA A 157 -14.73 7.32 9.77
CA ALA A 157 -13.47 8.07 9.81
C ALA A 157 -13.54 9.30 8.88
N PHE A 158 -14.00 9.13 7.64
CA PHE A 158 -14.15 10.25 6.71
C PHE A 158 -15.28 11.23 7.10
N ASP A 159 -16.36 10.76 7.73
CA ASP A 159 -17.41 11.63 8.25
C ASP A 159 -16.86 12.56 9.34
N LEU A 160 -16.07 12.03 10.28
CA LEU A 160 -15.39 12.83 11.29
C LEU A 160 -14.39 13.82 10.69
N LEU A 161 -13.60 13.38 9.72
CA LEU A 161 -12.69 14.25 8.98
C LEU A 161 -13.46 15.38 8.27
N ASN A 162 -14.61 15.08 7.67
CA ASN A 162 -15.46 16.10 7.04
C ASN A 162 -16.03 17.10 8.06
N LYS A 163 -16.48 16.64 9.22
CA LYS A 163 -16.95 17.51 10.31
C LYS A 163 -15.85 18.44 10.86
N LYS A 164 -14.59 18.06 10.67
CA LYS A 164 -13.40 18.88 10.96
C LYS A 164 -12.92 19.71 9.77
N GLU A 165 -13.68 19.75 8.69
CA GLU A 165 -13.32 20.45 7.45
C GLU A 165 -11.98 20.00 6.84
N ASN A 166 -11.53 18.77 7.19
CA ASN A 166 -10.33 18.19 6.59
C ASN A 166 -10.55 17.99 5.08
N PRO A 167 -9.61 18.43 4.22
CA PRO A 167 -9.80 18.36 2.76
C PRO A 167 -10.07 16.96 2.21
N ALA A 168 -9.45 15.92 2.78
CA ALA A 168 -9.70 14.53 2.37
C ALA A 168 -11.11 14.08 2.77
N GLY A 169 -11.56 14.42 4.00
CA GLY A 169 -12.91 14.15 4.49
C GLY A 169 -13.97 14.80 3.61
N THR A 170 -13.83 16.08 3.36
CA THR A 170 -14.77 16.85 2.51
C THR A 170 -14.83 16.31 1.09
N LYS A 171 -13.66 15.99 0.50
CA LYS A 171 -13.61 15.43 -0.86
C LYS A 171 -14.22 14.04 -0.96
N PHE A 172 -13.99 13.19 0.03
CA PHE A 172 -14.62 11.86 0.11
C PHE A 172 -16.13 11.99 0.22
N TYR A 173 -16.63 12.81 1.17
CA TYR A 173 -18.04 13.02 1.43
C TYR A 173 -18.80 13.53 0.20
N ASN A 174 -18.27 14.55 -0.48
CA ASN A 174 -18.88 15.14 -1.68
C ASN A 174 -18.91 14.18 -2.88
N ASN A 175 -18.10 13.13 -2.87
CA ASN A 175 -18.07 12.11 -3.94
C ASN A 175 -18.59 10.74 -3.47
N PHE A 176 -19.11 10.63 -2.27
CA PHE A 176 -19.47 9.34 -1.65
C PHE A 176 -20.41 8.50 -2.50
N GLU A 177 -21.46 9.10 -3.07
CA GLU A 177 -22.43 8.39 -3.93
C GLU A 177 -21.79 7.85 -5.23
N LYS A 178 -20.73 8.50 -5.73
CA LYS A 178 -19.97 7.99 -6.88
C LYS A 178 -19.05 6.85 -6.46
N ILE A 179 -18.37 7.00 -5.32
CA ILE A 179 -17.46 6.00 -4.76
C ILE A 179 -18.23 4.72 -4.44
N LYS A 180 -19.39 4.83 -3.79
CA LYS A 180 -20.26 3.71 -3.42
C LYS A 180 -20.73 2.86 -4.61
N LYS A 181 -20.83 3.45 -5.80
CA LYS A 181 -21.21 2.71 -7.02
C LYS A 181 -20.05 1.89 -7.61
N VAL A 182 -18.83 2.17 -7.22
CA VAL A 182 -17.60 1.51 -7.72
C VAL A 182 -17.12 0.46 -6.75
N LEU A 183 -17.38 0.62 -5.45
CA LEU A 183 -17.04 -0.32 -4.37
C LEU A 183 -18.18 -1.33 -4.15
#